data_b1d82d334093248732e584d4d211985c
#
_entry.id   b1d82d334093248732e584d4d211985c
#
_cell.length_a   1.000
_cell.length_b   1.000
_cell.length_c   1.000
_cell.angle_alpha   90.00
_cell.angle_beta   90.00
_cell.angle_gamma   90.00
#
_symmetry.space_group_name_H-M   'P 1'
#
loop_
_entity.id
_entity.type
_entity.pdbx_description
1 polymer ?
#
loop_
_entity_poly.entity_id
_entity_poly.type
_entity_poly.pdbx_seq_one_letter_code
_entity_poly.pdbx_strand_id
1 'polypeptide(L)'
;MAYIDGMKKLNQRLYKLAEGKAVADAMGKCLALVEGESKENCPVQTGELRRSITSRMKQEPTLIQGEVFSDKEYAVYVHQGTGIYAENGDGRDTPWHYQDADGNWHTTIGQHPNPFMERALDENKEKCLQYIKDSIRREIHDD
;
A
#
# COMPACT_ATOMS: atom_id res chain seq x y z
N MET A 1 16.66 -17.27 -42.25
CA MET A 1 17.66 -17.45 -41.18
C MET A 1 17.00 -17.41 -39.82
N ALA A 2 16.84 -18.56 -39.20
CA ALA A 2 16.15 -18.71 -37.90
C ALA A 2 16.79 -17.87 -36.76
N TYR A 3 18.10 -17.68 -36.81
CA TYR A 3 18.84 -16.89 -35.81
C TYR A 3 18.44 -15.40 -35.81
N ILE A 4 18.28 -14.81 -36.99
CA ILE A 4 17.88 -13.38 -37.12
C ILE A 4 16.42 -13.17 -36.67
N ASP A 5 15.55 -14.13 -36.94
CA ASP A 5 14.14 -14.06 -36.53
C ASP A 5 14.01 -14.18 -35.00
N GLY A 6 14.84 -15.03 -34.38
CA GLY A 6 14.91 -15.13 -32.93
C GLY A 6 15.36 -13.82 -32.26
N MET A 7 16.35 -13.15 -32.85
CA MET A 7 16.81 -11.84 -32.37
C MET A 7 15.73 -10.75 -32.47
N LYS A 8 14.99 -10.71 -33.57
CA LYS A 8 13.87 -9.77 -33.73
C LYS A 8 12.78 -9.99 -32.70
N LYS A 9 12.37 -11.24 -32.48
CA LYS A 9 11.39 -11.60 -31.47
C LYS A 9 11.86 -11.22 -30.06
N LEU A 10 13.12 -11.50 -29.73
CA LEU A 10 13.72 -11.12 -28.46
C LEU A 10 13.70 -9.61 -28.24
N ASN A 11 14.13 -8.83 -29.24
CA ASN A 11 14.10 -7.38 -29.18
C ASN A 11 12.67 -6.83 -28.97
N GLN A 12 11.68 -7.36 -29.69
CA GLN A 12 10.30 -6.96 -29.51
C GLN A 12 9.80 -7.23 -28.08
N ARG A 13 10.15 -8.37 -27.51
CA ARG A 13 9.80 -8.70 -26.12
C ARG A 13 10.49 -7.77 -25.11
N LEU A 14 11.76 -7.45 -25.34
CA LEU A 14 12.49 -6.50 -24.51
C LEU A 14 11.90 -5.08 -24.58
N TYR A 15 11.47 -4.64 -25.77
CA TYR A 15 10.78 -3.35 -25.91
C TYR A 15 9.44 -3.34 -25.16
N LYS A 16 8.62 -4.37 -25.30
CA LYS A 16 7.36 -4.48 -24.54
C LYS A 16 7.59 -4.48 -23.04
N LEU A 17 8.61 -5.19 -22.58
CA LEU A 17 8.98 -5.19 -21.16
C LEU A 17 9.45 -3.80 -20.71
N ALA A 18 10.22 -3.10 -21.53
CA ALA A 18 10.71 -1.75 -21.27
C ALA A 18 9.58 -0.70 -21.24
N GLU A 19 8.46 -0.92 -21.95
CA GLU A 19 7.26 -0.09 -21.85
C GLU A 19 6.62 -0.17 -20.45
N GLY A 20 6.91 -1.21 -19.70
CA GLY A 20 6.49 -1.36 -18.32
C GLY A 20 5.01 -1.70 -18.10
N LYS A 21 4.25 -1.97 -19.16
CA LYS A 21 2.80 -2.26 -19.05
C LYS A 21 2.52 -3.49 -18.19
N ALA A 22 3.25 -4.59 -18.42
CA ALA A 22 3.06 -5.82 -17.66
C ALA A 22 3.38 -5.64 -16.17
N VAL A 23 4.45 -4.91 -15.87
CA VAL A 23 4.83 -4.58 -14.49
C VAL A 23 3.83 -3.62 -13.86
N ALA A 24 3.33 -2.63 -14.61
CA ALA A 24 2.29 -1.71 -14.13
C ALA A 24 0.98 -2.43 -13.82
N ASP A 25 0.55 -3.37 -14.65
CA ASP A 25 -0.63 -4.19 -14.41
C ASP A 25 -0.47 -5.07 -13.14
N ALA A 26 0.71 -5.64 -12.95
CA ALA A 26 1.04 -6.40 -11.74
C ALA A 26 1.07 -5.50 -10.49
N MET A 27 1.61 -4.31 -10.59
CA MET A 27 1.59 -3.32 -9.52
C MET A 27 0.14 -2.92 -9.16
N GLY A 28 -0.71 -2.74 -10.15
CA GLY A 28 -2.14 -2.48 -9.92
C GLY A 28 -2.83 -3.57 -9.11
N LYS A 29 -2.53 -4.84 -9.37
CA LYS A 29 -3.02 -5.97 -8.57
C LYS A 29 -2.48 -5.95 -7.14
N CYS A 30 -1.20 -5.62 -6.96
CA CYS A 30 -0.59 -5.46 -5.64
C CYS A 30 -1.27 -4.34 -4.84
N LEU A 31 -1.50 -3.21 -5.46
CA LEU A 31 -2.18 -2.07 -4.83
C LEU A 31 -3.60 -2.41 -4.40
N ALA A 32 -4.36 -3.08 -5.25
CA ALA A 32 -5.71 -3.53 -4.92
C ALA A 32 -5.72 -4.48 -3.72
N LEU A 33 -4.76 -5.41 -3.65
CA LEU A 33 -4.62 -6.35 -2.55
C LEU A 33 -4.27 -5.65 -1.24
N VAL A 34 -3.27 -4.79 -1.24
CA VAL A 34 -2.82 -4.06 -0.04
C VAL A 34 -3.87 -3.04 0.41
N GLU A 35 -4.51 -2.34 -0.52
CA GLU A 35 -5.63 -1.44 -0.19
C GLU A 35 -6.79 -2.18 0.46
N GLY A 36 -7.19 -3.31 -0.11
CA GLY A 36 -8.28 -4.15 0.41
C GLY A 36 -7.99 -4.63 1.82
N GLU A 37 -6.82 -5.17 2.08
CA GLU A 37 -6.42 -5.65 3.39
C GLU A 37 -6.21 -4.52 4.41
N SER A 38 -5.69 -3.37 3.96
CA SER A 38 -5.61 -2.17 4.80
C SER A 38 -7.01 -1.74 5.27
N LYS A 39 -8.02 -1.81 4.40
CA LYS A 39 -9.41 -1.52 4.76
C LYS A 39 -10.00 -2.53 5.74
N GLU A 40 -9.69 -3.82 5.54
CA GLU A 40 -10.15 -4.88 6.46
C GLU A 40 -9.54 -4.73 7.86
N ASN A 41 -8.26 -4.42 7.93
CA ASN A 41 -7.52 -4.27 9.19
C ASN A 41 -7.66 -2.89 9.83
N CYS A 42 -8.27 -1.94 9.16
CA CYS A 42 -8.48 -0.59 9.66
C CYS A 42 -9.46 -0.61 10.85
N PRO A 43 -9.13 0.03 11.98
CA PRO A 43 -10.06 0.18 13.07
C PRO A 43 -11.27 1.02 12.63
N VAL A 44 -12.47 0.56 12.99
CA VAL A 44 -13.71 1.18 12.57
C VAL A 44 -14.44 1.79 13.75
N GLN A 45 -14.52 3.11 13.78
CA GLN A 45 -15.39 3.83 14.68
C GLN A 45 -16.59 4.41 13.91
N THR A 46 -16.34 5.24 12.91
CA THR A 46 -17.38 5.80 12.02
C THR A 46 -17.30 5.24 10.60
N GLY A 47 -16.23 4.53 10.27
CA GLY A 47 -15.91 4.04 8.94
C GLY A 47 -15.31 5.09 7.99
N GLU A 48 -15.12 6.32 8.43
CA GLU A 48 -14.54 7.38 7.60
C GLU A 48 -13.09 7.08 7.22
N LEU A 49 -12.27 6.64 8.17
CA LEU A 49 -10.88 6.26 7.92
C LEU A 49 -10.81 5.13 6.89
N ARG A 50 -11.60 4.08 7.09
CA ARG A 50 -11.67 2.95 6.14
C ARG A 50 -12.02 3.41 4.73
N ARG A 51 -13.02 4.26 4.59
CA ARG A 51 -13.45 4.79 3.27
C ARG A 51 -12.42 5.71 2.62
N SER A 52 -11.58 6.37 3.41
CA SER A 52 -10.54 7.26 2.91
C SER A 52 -9.31 6.54 2.39
N ILE A 53 -9.12 5.26 2.74
CA ILE A 53 -7.98 4.48 2.25
C ILE A 53 -8.13 4.28 0.75
N THR A 54 -7.13 4.69 0.01
CA THR A 54 -7.09 4.59 -1.46
C THR A 54 -5.66 4.30 -1.92
N SER A 55 -5.53 3.96 -3.18
CA SER A 55 -4.23 3.71 -3.80
C SER A 55 -4.03 4.55 -5.04
N ARG A 56 -2.80 4.82 -5.36
CA ARG A 56 -2.40 5.45 -6.61
C ARG A 56 -1.11 4.86 -7.13
N MET A 57 -0.93 4.94 -8.43
CA MET A 57 0.28 4.50 -9.11
C MET A 57 0.85 5.64 -9.94
N LYS A 58 2.17 5.82 -9.85
CA LYS A 58 2.94 6.73 -10.67
C LYS A 58 3.89 5.91 -11.53
N GLN A 59 3.86 6.14 -12.82
CA GLN A 59 4.76 5.50 -13.77
C GLN A 59 5.67 6.55 -14.40
N GLU A 60 6.96 6.34 -14.24
CA GLU A 60 8.03 7.11 -14.87
C GLU A 60 8.84 6.18 -15.77
N PRO A 61 9.68 6.69 -16.69
CA PRO A 61 10.43 5.84 -17.62
C PRO A 61 11.27 4.74 -16.98
N THR A 62 11.76 4.96 -15.76
CA THR A 62 12.64 4.02 -15.02
C THR A 62 12.07 3.57 -13.68
N LEU A 63 10.86 4.01 -13.32
CA LEU A 63 10.28 3.75 -11.99
C LEU A 63 8.76 3.61 -12.10
N ILE A 64 8.24 2.53 -11.50
CA ILE A 64 6.82 2.37 -11.22
C ILE A 64 6.67 2.36 -9.70
N GLN A 65 5.93 3.32 -9.18
CA GLN A 65 5.69 3.49 -7.75
C GLN A 65 4.21 3.39 -7.45
N GLY A 66 3.86 2.53 -6.51
CA GLY A 66 2.52 2.42 -5.95
C GLY A 66 2.47 2.91 -4.52
N GLU A 67 1.39 3.55 -4.15
CA GLU A 67 1.14 4.04 -2.79
C GLU A 67 -0.27 3.67 -2.35
N VAL A 68 -0.40 3.22 -1.10
CA VAL A 68 -1.67 3.12 -0.39
C VAL A 68 -1.66 4.18 0.71
N PHE A 69 -2.67 5.02 0.76
CA PHE A 69 -2.68 6.18 1.66
C PHE A 69 -4.10 6.53 2.12
N SER A 70 -4.18 7.40 3.10
CA SER A 70 -5.42 8.06 3.53
C SER A 70 -5.23 9.58 3.49
N ASP A 71 -6.27 10.30 3.12
CA ASP A 71 -6.31 11.76 3.15
C ASP A 71 -6.72 12.31 4.53
N LYS A 72 -6.98 11.45 5.50
CA LYS A 72 -7.35 11.86 6.87
C LYS A 72 -6.12 12.17 7.70
N GLU A 73 -6.05 13.38 8.22
CA GLU A 73 -4.93 13.82 9.08
C GLU A 73 -4.73 12.93 10.30
N TYR A 74 -5.81 12.42 10.88
CA TYR A 74 -5.73 11.56 12.06
C TYR A 74 -5.26 10.12 11.76
N ALA A 75 -5.16 9.72 10.49
CA ALA A 75 -4.65 8.39 10.13
C ALA A 75 -3.24 8.14 10.66
N VAL A 76 -2.39 9.15 10.65
CA VAL A 76 -1.04 9.11 11.21
C VAL A 76 -1.05 8.77 12.71
N TYR A 77 -1.97 9.35 13.46
CA TYR A 77 -2.09 9.10 14.90
C TYR A 77 -2.61 7.69 15.22
N VAL A 78 -3.49 7.16 14.39
CA VAL A 78 -3.92 5.76 14.50
C VAL A 78 -2.75 4.83 14.24
N HIS A 79 -1.95 5.11 13.22
CA HIS A 79 -0.83 4.29 12.80
C HIS A 79 0.32 4.28 13.82
N GLN A 80 0.72 5.45 14.29
CA GLN A 80 1.88 5.65 15.16
C GLN A 80 1.55 5.65 16.67
N GLY A 81 0.27 5.67 17.02
CA GLY A 81 -0.17 5.82 18.38
C GLY A 81 -0.15 7.27 18.88
N THR A 82 -0.69 7.48 20.05
CA THR A 82 -0.79 8.81 20.69
C THR A 82 -0.45 8.75 22.18
N GLY A 83 -0.23 9.91 22.76
CA GLY A 83 0.05 10.01 24.18
C GLY A 83 1.34 9.30 24.57
N ILE A 84 1.32 8.61 25.69
CA ILE A 84 2.50 7.86 26.19
C ILE A 84 2.90 6.69 25.28
N TYR A 85 2.02 6.29 24.36
CA TYR A 85 2.24 5.17 23.43
C TYR A 85 2.72 5.61 22.04
N ALA A 86 2.91 6.92 21.81
CA ALA A 86 3.39 7.42 20.53
C ALA A 86 4.78 6.85 20.21
N GLU A 87 4.93 6.24 19.03
CA GLU A 87 6.19 5.60 18.61
C GLU A 87 7.38 6.56 18.60
N ASN A 88 7.14 7.82 18.25
CA ASN A 88 8.20 8.83 18.18
C ASN A 88 8.61 9.39 19.56
N GLY A 89 7.93 9.00 20.64
CA GLY A 89 8.17 9.50 21.98
C GLY A 89 7.85 10.98 22.20
N ASP A 90 7.21 11.62 21.24
CA ASP A 90 6.82 13.04 21.27
C ASP A 90 5.34 13.24 21.65
N GLY A 91 4.67 12.17 22.07
CA GLY A 91 3.30 12.20 22.51
C GLY A 91 3.11 12.87 23.86
N ARG A 92 1.90 13.33 24.11
CA ARG A 92 1.52 13.94 25.39
C ARG A 92 1.65 12.92 26.52
N ASP A 93 2.30 13.30 27.62
CA ASP A 93 2.56 12.47 28.80
C ASP A 93 1.50 12.62 29.91
N THR A 94 0.55 13.55 29.73
CA THR A 94 -0.52 13.82 30.69
C THR A 94 -1.86 13.37 30.15
N PRO A 95 -2.79 12.87 31.01
CA PRO A 95 -4.14 12.52 30.58
C PRO A 95 -4.90 13.70 29.98
N TRP A 96 -5.80 13.41 29.03
CA TRP A 96 -6.72 14.41 28.48
C TRP A 96 -8.11 13.85 28.31
N HIS A 97 -9.06 14.77 28.17
CA HIS A 97 -10.46 14.44 27.94
C HIS A 97 -10.82 14.66 26.47
N TYR A 98 -11.62 13.79 25.92
CA TYR A 98 -12.22 13.97 24.61
C TYR A 98 -13.65 13.51 24.61
N GLN A 99 -14.42 13.98 23.63
CA GLN A 99 -15.82 13.59 23.42
C GLN A 99 -15.91 12.68 22.19
N ASP A 100 -16.61 11.56 22.34
CA ASP A 100 -16.86 10.66 21.21
C ASP A 100 -17.98 11.20 20.28
N ALA A 101 -18.24 10.48 19.19
CA ALA A 101 -19.24 10.86 18.21
C ALA A 101 -20.68 10.89 18.80
N ASP A 102 -20.91 10.16 19.89
CA ASP A 102 -22.20 10.09 20.59
C ASP A 102 -22.33 11.15 21.69
N GLY A 103 -21.30 11.97 21.87
CA GLY A 103 -21.27 13.04 22.85
C GLY A 103 -20.80 12.64 24.26
N ASN A 104 -20.32 11.41 24.44
CA ASN A 104 -19.82 10.95 25.74
C ASN A 104 -18.39 11.41 25.99
N TRP A 105 -18.09 11.82 27.22
CA TRP A 105 -16.75 12.23 27.63
C TRP A 105 -15.91 11.03 28.06
N HIS A 106 -14.69 10.98 27.53
CA HIS A 106 -13.69 9.98 27.87
C HIS A 106 -12.40 10.62 28.33
N THR A 107 -11.70 9.93 29.21
CA THR A 107 -10.34 10.30 29.63
C THR A 107 -9.37 9.28 29.06
N THR A 108 -8.27 9.74 28.49
CA THR A 108 -7.24 8.88 27.90
C THR A 108 -5.84 9.38 28.23
N ILE A 109 -4.89 8.47 28.23
CA ILE A 109 -3.44 8.75 28.28
C ILE A 109 -2.77 8.47 26.93
N GLY A 110 -3.55 8.03 25.95
CA GLY A 110 -3.09 7.74 24.60
C GLY A 110 -3.67 6.45 24.04
N GLN A 111 -3.32 6.18 22.81
CA GLN A 111 -3.72 5.00 22.05
C GLN A 111 -2.47 4.27 21.56
N HIS A 112 -2.46 2.94 21.66
CA HIS A 112 -1.39 2.12 21.10
C HIS A 112 -1.32 2.26 19.58
N PRO A 113 -0.10 2.17 19.00
CA PRO A 113 0.07 2.13 17.55
C PRO A 113 -0.73 0.98 16.91
N ASN A 114 -1.33 1.26 15.78
CA ASN A 114 -1.97 0.27 14.94
C ASN A 114 -1.55 0.46 13.47
N PRO A 115 -0.37 -0.04 13.07
CA PRO A 115 0.18 0.14 11.73
C PRO A 115 -0.51 -0.78 10.71
N PHE A 116 -1.81 -0.63 10.51
CA PHE A 116 -2.65 -1.52 9.71
C PHE A 116 -2.29 -1.52 8.23
N MET A 117 -1.86 -0.39 7.66
CA MET A 117 -1.40 -0.32 6.26
C MET A 117 -0.03 -0.97 6.08
N GLU A 118 0.88 -0.74 7.00
CA GLU A 118 2.22 -1.36 6.97
C GLU A 118 2.13 -2.88 7.12
N ARG A 119 1.30 -3.37 8.04
CA ARG A 119 1.04 -4.81 8.17
C ARG A 119 0.44 -5.40 6.89
N ALA A 120 -0.52 -4.72 6.27
CA ALA A 120 -1.11 -5.18 5.01
C ALA A 120 -0.06 -5.30 3.90
N LEU A 121 0.89 -4.37 3.83
CA LEU A 121 2.02 -4.44 2.90
C LEU A 121 2.94 -5.62 3.23
N ASP A 122 3.36 -5.75 4.47
CA ASP A 122 4.30 -6.80 4.90
C ASP A 122 3.73 -8.20 4.70
N GLU A 123 2.47 -8.41 5.03
CA GLU A 123 1.79 -9.69 4.87
C GLU A 123 1.59 -10.09 3.40
N ASN A 124 1.50 -9.14 2.49
CA ASN A 124 1.29 -9.36 1.06
C ASN A 124 2.54 -9.15 0.20
N LYS A 125 3.66 -8.80 0.79
CA LYS A 125 4.90 -8.46 0.07
C LYS A 125 5.37 -9.57 -0.87
N GLU A 126 5.40 -10.81 -0.40
CA GLU A 126 5.84 -11.96 -1.21
C GLU A 126 4.86 -12.24 -2.35
N LYS A 127 3.57 -12.13 -2.10
CA LYS A 127 2.53 -12.29 -3.11
C LYS A 127 2.61 -11.22 -4.19
N CYS A 128 2.88 -9.98 -3.80
CA CYS A 128 3.14 -8.88 -4.73
C CYS A 128 4.39 -9.14 -5.59
N LEU A 129 5.49 -9.59 -4.98
CA LEU A 129 6.69 -9.97 -5.71
C LEU A 129 6.41 -11.09 -6.71
N GLN A 130 5.59 -12.07 -6.34
CA GLN A 130 5.21 -13.16 -7.23
C GLN A 130 4.39 -12.66 -8.43
N TYR A 131 3.44 -11.76 -8.22
CA TYR A 131 2.69 -11.14 -9.32
C TYR A 131 3.60 -10.43 -10.32
N ILE A 132 4.58 -9.68 -9.82
CA ILE A 132 5.55 -8.97 -10.67
C ILE A 132 6.43 -9.96 -11.43
N LYS A 133 6.97 -10.97 -10.76
CA LYS A 133 7.79 -12.02 -11.39
C LYS A 133 7.03 -12.78 -12.46
N ASP A 134 5.80 -13.18 -12.19
CA ASP A 134 4.97 -13.91 -13.16
C ASP A 134 4.62 -13.04 -14.36
N SER A 135 4.39 -11.77 -14.15
CA SER A 135 4.13 -10.80 -15.20
C SER A 135 5.34 -10.65 -16.15
N ILE A 136 6.53 -10.53 -15.58
CA ILE A 136 7.79 -10.46 -16.35
C ILE A 136 8.04 -11.76 -17.10
N ARG A 137 7.85 -12.92 -16.47
CA ARG A 137 8.02 -14.23 -17.11
C ARG A 137 7.09 -14.42 -18.29
N ARG A 138 5.82 -14.06 -18.16
CA ARG A 138 4.85 -14.14 -19.27
C ARG A 138 5.29 -13.29 -20.45
N GLU A 139 5.73 -12.07 -20.21
CA GLU A 139 6.19 -11.17 -21.27
C GLU A 139 7.43 -11.71 -22.01
N ILE A 140 8.30 -12.45 -21.30
CA ILE A 140 9.51 -13.04 -21.88
C ILE A 140 9.22 -14.37 -22.60
N HIS A 141 8.28 -15.18 -22.10
CA HIS A 141 8.04 -16.56 -22.52
C HIS A 141 6.74 -16.77 -23.34
N ASP A 142 5.93 -15.76 -23.53
CA ASP A 142 4.75 -15.89 -24.37
C ASP A 142 5.16 -16.15 -25.84
N ASP A 143 4.82 -17.33 -26.30
CA ASP A 143 5.02 -17.77 -27.69
C ASP A 143 3.94 -17.19 -28.62
#